data_8a200145706cf56c23178df8744eb4e4
#
_entry.id   8a200145706cf56c23178df8744eb4e4
#
_cell.length_a   1.000
_cell.length_b   1.000
_cell.length_c   1.000
_cell.angle_alpha   90.00
_cell.angle_beta   90.00
_cell.angle_gamma   90.00
#
_symmetry.space_group_name_H-M   'P 1'
#
loop_
_entity.id
_entity.type
_entity.pdbx_description
1 polymer ?
#
loop_
_entity_poly.entity_id
_entity_poly.type
_entity_poly.pdbx_seq_one_letter_code
_entity_poly.pdbx_strand_id
1 'polypeptide(L)'
;MFKALDAEFALIIYDAQRKSFVAARDPIGIRPLYYGVLADGGMAFASEPKNLVGLCETILPFPPGCYWADGEFTRYADPAHVDQFQMTSIDDACSHLRQLLIEGVEKRLDADAPVGFLLSGGLDSSLVCAIAAKSLGKKIRTFSIGMDIDAIDLKYARKVADFIGSDHTEVIISEKDVLDALEPVVELLGTYDITTIRASIGMYLVCKYIHENTDVRVLLTGEISDELFGYKYTDFAPDAAAFQEEAEKRIRELHMYDVLRADRCISVNSLEARVPFGDLAFVHYAMSIDPAMKMNTYDMGKYLIRKAFADDHLLPEEILWRQKAAFSDAVGHSMVDDLKALAARSYTDAEYEEKRMQYDHARPFTKESLLYREIFEKYYPGQSQMVVDFWMPNKTWPGCDVDDPSARVLKNYGDSGK
;
A
#
# COMPACT_ATOMS: atom_id res chain seq x y z
N MET A 1 19.53 8.60 17.79
CA MET A 1 18.77 7.42 18.19
C MET A 1 17.96 6.85 17.02
N PHE A 2 17.00 7.55 16.46
CA PHE A 2 16.06 7.02 15.45
C PHE A 2 16.73 6.51 14.16
N LYS A 3 17.81 7.15 13.68
CA LYS A 3 18.58 6.67 12.51
C LYS A 3 19.22 5.28 12.68
N ALA A 4 19.34 4.80 13.91
CA ALA A 4 19.92 3.49 14.22
C ALA A 4 18.85 2.39 14.39
N LEU A 5 17.56 2.73 14.28
CA LEU A 5 16.47 1.77 14.36
C LEU A 5 16.20 1.22 12.96
N ASP A 6 16.49 -0.05 12.76
CA ASP A 6 16.06 -0.81 11.59
C ASP A 6 14.74 -1.52 11.96
N ALA A 7 13.64 -0.76 11.91
CA ALA A 7 12.33 -1.21 12.39
C ALA A 7 11.20 -0.42 11.73
N GLU A 8 10.04 -1.05 11.67
CA GLU A 8 8.74 -0.43 11.36
C GLU A 8 8.12 0.00 12.70
N PHE A 9 8.04 1.30 12.98
CA PHE A 9 7.62 1.78 14.29
C PHE A 9 6.80 3.08 14.30
N ALA A 10 5.95 3.15 15.29
CA ALA A 10 5.37 4.40 15.83
C ALA A 10 5.54 4.35 17.35
N LEU A 11 6.21 5.34 17.94
CA LEU A 11 6.56 5.28 19.35
C LEU A 11 6.41 6.64 20.05
N ILE A 12 6.16 6.57 21.35
CA ILE A 12 6.21 7.70 22.25
C ILE A 12 7.06 7.29 23.46
N ILE A 13 8.11 8.07 23.73
CA ILE A 13 9.02 7.84 24.85
C ILE A 13 8.83 8.97 25.85
N TYR A 14 8.47 8.65 27.09
CA TYR A 14 8.36 9.61 28.19
C TYR A 14 9.59 9.57 29.08
N ASP A 15 10.26 10.72 29.24
CA ASP A 15 11.35 10.93 30.21
C ASP A 15 10.77 11.44 31.52
N ALA A 16 10.69 10.57 32.52
CA ALA A 16 10.12 10.90 33.81
C ALA A 16 10.98 11.91 34.60
N GLN A 17 12.29 12.01 34.34
CA GLN A 17 13.18 12.97 35.02
C GLN A 17 12.99 14.37 34.45
N ARG A 18 12.95 14.50 33.12
CA ARG A 18 12.73 15.78 32.44
C ARG A 18 11.26 16.17 32.34
N LYS A 19 10.35 15.24 32.64
CA LYS A 19 8.89 15.39 32.46
C LYS A 19 8.55 15.81 31.01
N SER A 20 9.26 15.27 30.05
CA SER A 20 9.08 15.53 28.61
C SER A 20 8.88 14.22 27.86
N PHE A 21 8.37 14.30 26.65
CA PHE A 21 8.23 13.12 25.79
C PHE A 21 8.71 13.41 24.38
N VAL A 22 9.04 12.35 23.67
CA VAL A 22 9.38 12.36 22.26
C VAL A 22 8.46 11.38 21.55
N ALA A 23 7.79 11.82 20.49
CA ALA A 23 7.05 10.97 19.59
C ALA A 23 7.84 10.79 18.30
N ALA A 24 7.84 9.61 17.68
CA ALA A 24 8.54 9.37 16.43
C ALA A 24 7.86 8.30 15.60
N ARG A 25 8.00 8.41 14.28
CA ARG A 25 7.46 7.47 13.31
C ARG A 25 8.54 7.00 12.36
N ASP A 26 8.48 5.73 11.93
CA ASP A 26 9.44 5.14 11.01
C ASP A 26 9.59 5.93 9.69
N PRO A 27 10.70 5.75 8.95
CA PRO A 27 11.02 6.56 7.79
C PRO A 27 10.02 6.52 6.63
N ILE A 28 9.27 5.40 6.48
CA ILE A 28 8.26 5.22 5.43
C ILE A 28 6.86 5.52 5.96
N GLY A 29 6.67 5.41 7.29
CA GLY A 29 5.37 5.52 7.93
C GLY A 29 4.53 4.26 7.81
N ILE A 30 5.19 3.09 7.83
CA ILE A 30 4.53 1.78 7.78
C ILE A 30 3.61 1.63 8.99
N ARG A 31 4.10 1.98 10.19
CA ARG A 31 3.22 2.00 11.37
C ARG A 31 2.46 3.31 11.46
N PRO A 32 1.13 3.26 11.64
CA PRO A 32 0.32 4.47 11.69
C PRO A 32 0.56 5.25 12.99
N LEU A 33 0.61 6.57 12.85
CA LEU A 33 0.61 7.51 13.96
C LEU A 33 -0.09 8.79 13.51
N TYR A 34 -1.01 9.27 14.34
CA TYR A 34 -1.72 10.52 14.17
C TYR A 34 -1.48 11.42 15.37
N TYR A 35 -1.64 12.71 15.17
CA TYR A 35 -1.54 13.69 16.22
C TYR A 35 -2.60 14.77 16.09
N GLY A 36 -2.88 15.45 17.18
CA GLY A 36 -3.74 16.62 17.21
C GLY A 36 -3.43 17.48 18.42
N VAL A 37 -3.93 18.70 18.41
CA VAL A 37 -3.78 19.65 19.50
C VAL A 37 -5.06 19.64 20.34
N LEU A 38 -4.91 19.47 21.64
CA LEU A 38 -5.98 19.52 22.62
C LEU A 38 -6.38 21.00 22.91
N ALA A 39 -7.57 21.21 23.45
CA ALA A 39 -8.08 22.53 23.78
C ALA A 39 -7.18 23.35 24.74
N ASP A 40 -6.38 22.69 25.56
CA ASP A 40 -5.41 23.32 26.48
C ASP A 40 -4.03 23.58 25.85
N GLY A 41 -3.88 23.28 24.55
CA GLY A 41 -2.62 23.39 23.79
C GLY A 41 -1.70 22.17 23.92
N GLY A 42 -2.08 21.14 24.65
CA GLY A 42 -1.35 19.87 24.73
C GLY A 42 -1.39 19.09 23.43
N MET A 43 -0.41 18.20 23.23
CA MET A 43 -0.38 17.28 22.08
C MET A 43 -0.99 15.94 22.46
N ALA A 44 -1.84 15.41 21.58
CA ALA A 44 -2.36 14.06 21.67
C ALA A 44 -1.89 13.22 20.48
N PHE A 45 -1.65 11.93 20.72
CA PHE A 45 -1.18 10.98 19.70
C PHE A 45 -2.00 9.70 19.77
N ALA A 46 -2.22 9.09 18.62
CA ALA A 46 -2.89 7.79 18.51
C ALA A 46 -2.46 7.06 17.26
N SER A 47 -2.48 5.73 17.29
CA SER A 47 -2.29 4.90 16.09
C SER A 47 -3.50 4.94 15.17
N GLU A 48 -4.69 5.27 15.72
CA GLU A 48 -5.94 5.39 14.97
C GLU A 48 -6.57 6.77 15.17
N PRO A 49 -6.91 7.49 14.09
CA PRO A 49 -7.44 8.85 14.19
C PRO A 49 -8.77 8.92 14.94
N LYS A 50 -9.59 7.85 14.92
CA LYS A 50 -10.86 7.78 15.65
C LYS A 50 -10.71 8.05 17.16
N ASN A 51 -9.54 7.71 17.72
CA ASN A 51 -9.27 7.94 19.15
C ASN A 51 -9.02 9.42 19.49
N LEU A 52 -8.81 10.26 18.48
CA LEU A 52 -8.60 11.71 18.64
C LEU A 52 -9.85 12.52 18.29
N VAL A 53 -10.85 11.91 17.65
CA VAL A 53 -12.12 12.56 17.30
C VAL A 53 -12.84 13.02 18.58
N GLY A 54 -13.24 14.29 18.60
CA GLY A 54 -13.87 14.90 19.77
C GLY A 54 -12.90 15.34 20.88
N LEU A 55 -11.63 14.97 20.79
CA LEU A 55 -10.58 15.45 21.71
C LEU A 55 -9.77 16.59 21.08
N CYS A 56 -9.50 16.50 19.77
CA CYS A 56 -8.70 17.47 19.03
C CYS A 56 -9.57 18.16 17.98
N GLU A 57 -9.33 19.46 17.79
CA GLU A 57 -10.00 20.23 16.73
C GLU A 57 -9.54 19.80 15.34
N THR A 58 -8.25 19.53 15.19
CA THR A 58 -7.63 19.06 13.94
C THR A 58 -6.80 17.81 14.23
N ILE A 59 -6.99 16.79 13.41
CA ILE A 59 -6.24 15.53 13.45
C ILE A 59 -5.45 15.42 12.16
N LEU A 60 -4.15 15.12 12.27
CA LEU A 60 -3.25 14.98 11.14
C LEU A 60 -2.42 13.69 11.24
N PRO A 61 -2.04 13.08 10.11
CA PRO A 61 -1.06 12.01 10.12
C PRO A 61 0.31 12.54 10.57
N PHE A 62 0.97 11.82 11.46
CA PHE A 62 2.33 12.16 11.90
C PHE A 62 3.31 11.94 10.73
N PRO A 63 4.16 12.93 10.40
CA PRO A 63 5.03 12.83 9.23
C PRO A 63 6.02 11.67 9.34
N PRO A 64 6.16 10.80 8.32
CA PRO A 64 7.18 9.76 8.30
C PRO A 64 8.60 10.31 8.40
N GLY A 65 9.50 9.53 9.00
CA GLY A 65 10.89 9.92 9.16
C GLY A 65 11.10 11.15 10.04
N CYS A 66 10.10 11.50 10.85
CA CYS A 66 10.16 12.63 11.78
C CYS A 66 10.05 12.17 13.22
N TYR A 67 10.57 13.01 14.12
CA TYR A 67 10.21 12.98 15.52
C TYR A 67 9.68 14.36 15.96
N TRP A 68 8.84 14.35 16.98
CA TRP A 68 8.36 15.54 17.67
C TRP A 68 8.96 15.58 19.07
N ALA A 69 9.57 16.70 19.42
CA ALA A 69 10.10 16.98 20.76
C ALA A 69 10.09 18.50 21.00
N ASP A 70 9.89 18.93 22.22
CA ASP A 70 9.98 20.33 22.66
C ASP A 70 9.16 21.31 21.80
N GLY A 71 8.01 20.85 21.25
CA GLY A 71 7.11 21.67 20.45
C GLY A 71 7.35 21.66 18.95
N GLU A 72 8.36 20.94 18.47
CA GLU A 72 8.77 20.98 17.05
C GLU A 72 8.90 19.61 16.42
N PHE A 73 8.60 19.55 15.12
CA PHE A 73 8.90 18.40 14.27
C PHE A 73 10.31 18.52 13.68
N THR A 74 11.08 17.45 13.80
CA THR A 74 12.40 17.34 13.17
C THR A 74 12.45 16.11 12.29
N ARG A 75 12.79 16.27 11.00
CA ARG A 75 13.02 15.16 10.08
C ARG A 75 14.38 14.52 10.38
N TYR A 76 14.42 13.23 10.63
CA TYR A 76 15.64 12.46 10.85
C TYR A 76 16.00 11.54 9.67
N ALA A 77 15.02 11.19 8.81
CA ALA A 77 15.23 10.37 7.63
C ALA A 77 14.25 10.76 6.51
N ASP A 78 14.68 10.61 5.26
CA ASP A 78 13.86 10.69 4.04
C ASP A 78 14.38 9.61 3.06
N PRO A 79 13.79 8.39 3.07
CA PRO A 79 14.26 7.29 2.23
C PRO A 79 14.00 7.51 0.73
N ALA A 80 13.14 8.46 0.39
CA ALA A 80 12.89 8.84 -1.00
C ALA A 80 14.00 9.71 -1.58
N HIS A 81 14.71 10.48 -0.74
CA HIS A 81 15.74 11.41 -1.21
C HIS A 81 17.04 10.71 -1.54
N VAL A 82 17.59 11.05 -2.71
CA VAL A 82 18.87 10.52 -3.21
C VAL A 82 19.76 11.66 -3.66
N ASP A 83 20.95 11.78 -3.05
CA ASP A 83 21.93 12.82 -3.41
C ASP A 83 22.61 12.54 -4.76
N GLN A 84 22.87 11.26 -5.06
CA GLN A 84 23.55 10.83 -6.29
C GLN A 84 23.04 9.46 -6.74
N PHE A 85 22.83 9.31 -8.05
CA PHE A 85 22.50 8.01 -8.63
C PHE A 85 23.74 7.13 -8.75
N GLN A 86 23.52 5.82 -8.56
CA GLN A 86 24.55 4.79 -8.72
C GLN A 86 24.91 4.65 -10.21
N MET A 87 26.21 4.82 -10.50
CA MET A 87 26.78 4.49 -11.80
C MET A 87 27.07 2.98 -11.84
N THR A 88 26.07 2.20 -12.20
CA THR A 88 26.10 0.73 -12.15
C THR A 88 25.61 0.13 -13.48
N SER A 89 26.04 -1.08 -13.77
CA SER A 89 25.47 -1.86 -14.88
C SER A 89 24.10 -2.43 -14.48
N ILE A 90 23.28 -2.81 -15.45
CA ILE A 90 21.99 -3.48 -15.21
C ILE A 90 22.20 -4.79 -14.43
N ASP A 91 23.25 -5.55 -14.75
CA ASP A 91 23.52 -6.82 -14.09
C ASP A 91 23.96 -6.65 -12.64
N ASP A 92 24.77 -5.63 -12.35
CA ASP A 92 25.15 -5.29 -10.98
C ASP A 92 23.93 -4.77 -10.20
N ALA A 93 23.10 -3.91 -10.80
CA ALA A 93 21.88 -3.43 -10.19
C ALA A 93 20.92 -4.58 -9.84
N CYS A 94 20.70 -5.50 -10.76
CA CYS A 94 19.90 -6.71 -10.54
C CYS A 94 20.47 -7.59 -9.41
N SER A 95 21.79 -7.80 -9.39
CA SER A 95 22.46 -8.60 -8.35
C SER A 95 22.26 -8.01 -6.95
N HIS A 96 22.42 -6.70 -6.79
CA HIS A 96 22.21 -6.02 -5.51
C HIS A 96 20.73 -6.00 -5.10
N LEU A 97 19.82 -5.69 -6.03
CA LEU A 97 18.38 -5.73 -5.76
C LEU A 97 17.93 -7.12 -5.29
N ARG A 98 18.45 -8.17 -5.97
CA ARG A 98 18.16 -9.54 -5.59
C ARG A 98 18.63 -9.85 -4.17
N GLN A 99 19.88 -9.52 -3.85
CA GLN A 99 20.46 -9.74 -2.52
C GLN A 99 19.64 -9.01 -1.44
N LEU A 100 19.40 -7.72 -1.62
CA LEU A 100 18.69 -6.89 -0.64
C LEU A 100 17.24 -7.31 -0.43
N LEU A 101 16.55 -7.76 -1.50
CA LEU A 101 15.18 -8.26 -1.34
C LEU A 101 15.16 -9.60 -0.57
N ILE A 102 16.10 -10.50 -0.84
CA ILE A 102 16.23 -11.75 -0.08
C ILE A 102 16.49 -11.43 1.40
N GLU A 103 17.44 -10.58 1.70
CA GLU A 103 17.74 -10.13 3.08
C GLU A 103 16.52 -9.46 3.74
N GLY A 104 15.78 -8.62 2.99
CA GLY A 104 14.57 -7.95 3.47
C GLY A 104 13.45 -8.93 3.81
N VAL A 105 13.29 -10.01 3.04
CA VAL A 105 12.34 -11.09 3.36
C VAL A 105 12.83 -11.88 4.57
N GLU A 106 14.08 -12.36 4.56
CA GLU A 106 14.65 -13.20 5.62
C GLU A 106 14.60 -12.52 7.00
N LYS A 107 14.95 -11.23 7.06
CA LYS A 107 14.85 -10.41 8.27
C LYS A 107 13.43 -10.40 8.86
N ARG A 108 12.41 -10.52 8.03
CA ARG A 108 11.00 -10.50 8.44
C ARG A 108 10.37 -11.87 8.69
N LEU A 109 11.16 -12.94 8.58
CA LEU A 109 10.71 -14.30 8.90
C LEU A 109 10.86 -14.65 10.39
N ASP A 110 11.69 -13.91 11.13
CA ASP A 110 11.87 -14.11 12.57
C ASP A 110 10.63 -13.63 13.33
N ALA A 111 9.87 -14.56 13.87
CA ALA A 111 8.64 -14.31 14.62
C ALA A 111 8.39 -15.41 15.65
N ASP A 112 7.89 -15.02 16.82
CA ASP A 112 7.43 -15.92 17.88
C ASP A 112 5.95 -16.34 17.72
N ALA A 113 5.30 -15.83 16.68
CA ALA A 113 3.92 -16.16 16.30
C ALA A 113 3.87 -16.80 14.90
N PRO A 114 2.82 -17.60 14.58
CA PRO A 114 2.65 -18.19 13.26
C PRO A 114 2.59 -17.17 12.14
N VAL A 115 3.43 -17.37 11.12
CA VAL A 115 3.58 -16.51 9.96
C VAL A 115 2.79 -17.04 8.77
N GLY A 116 2.08 -16.16 8.08
CA GLY A 116 1.41 -16.39 6.82
C GLY A 116 1.81 -15.35 5.76
N PHE A 117 1.36 -15.54 4.54
CA PHE A 117 1.74 -14.73 3.39
C PHE A 117 0.52 -14.42 2.54
N LEU A 118 0.36 -13.16 2.15
CA LEU A 118 -0.63 -12.79 1.13
C LEU A 118 -0.06 -13.05 -0.25
N LEU A 119 -0.78 -13.82 -1.06
CA LEU A 119 -0.35 -14.26 -2.39
C LEU A 119 -1.42 -13.93 -3.44
N SER A 120 -1.22 -12.88 -4.21
CA SER A 120 -2.13 -12.47 -5.29
C SER A 120 -1.79 -13.11 -6.66
N GLY A 121 -0.68 -13.84 -6.76
CA GLY A 121 -0.18 -14.32 -8.06
C GLY A 121 0.44 -13.22 -8.94
N GLY A 122 0.54 -11.98 -8.44
CA GLY A 122 1.37 -10.93 -9.02
C GLY A 122 2.85 -11.11 -8.68
N LEU A 123 3.73 -10.43 -9.41
CA LEU A 123 5.19 -10.55 -9.24
C LEU A 123 5.63 -10.37 -7.78
N ASP A 124 5.21 -9.28 -7.16
CA ASP A 124 5.73 -8.81 -5.88
C ASP A 124 5.43 -9.78 -4.74
N SER A 125 4.14 -10.11 -4.55
CA SER A 125 3.70 -11.08 -3.54
C SER A 125 4.26 -12.48 -3.79
N SER A 126 4.38 -12.87 -5.06
CA SER A 126 4.93 -14.17 -5.45
C SER A 126 6.42 -14.29 -5.14
N LEU A 127 7.21 -13.23 -5.37
CA LEU A 127 8.63 -13.20 -4.99
C LEU A 127 8.82 -13.31 -3.48
N VAL A 128 8.05 -12.55 -2.69
CA VAL A 128 8.09 -12.65 -1.22
C VAL A 128 7.79 -14.07 -0.75
N CYS A 129 6.74 -14.70 -1.27
CA CYS A 129 6.37 -16.07 -0.92
C CYS A 129 7.45 -17.09 -1.34
N ALA A 130 7.99 -16.97 -2.55
CA ALA A 130 8.97 -17.90 -3.09
C ALA A 130 10.32 -17.81 -2.35
N ILE A 131 10.79 -16.60 -2.06
CA ILE A 131 11.99 -16.37 -1.24
C ILE A 131 11.79 -16.98 0.14
N ALA A 132 10.66 -16.67 0.80
CA ALA A 132 10.37 -17.18 2.14
C ALA A 132 10.30 -18.72 2.17
N ALA A 133 9.64 -19.35 1.20
CA ALA A 133 9.56 -20.81 1.08
C ALA A 133 10.94 -21.45 0.94
N LYS A 134 11.80 -20.85 0.10
CA LYS A 134 13.19 -21.31 -0.10
C LYS A 134 14.05 -21.13 1.15
N SER A 135 14.02 -19.95 1.78
CA SER A 135 14.83 -19.63 2.97
C SER A 135 14.43 -20.47 4.18
N LEU A 136 13.12 -20.71 4.39
CA LEU A 136 12.64 -21.52 5.48
C LEU A 136 12.84 -23.05 5.26
N GLY A 137 12.95 -23.47 4.00
CA GLY A 137 13.05 -24.89 3.63
C GLY A 137 11.87 -25.76 4.12
N LYS A 138 10.72 -25.14 4.34
CA LYS A 138 9.48 -25.77 4.82
C LYS A 138 8.26 -25.21 4.12
N LYS A 139 7.16 -25.95 4.19
CA LYS A 139 5.88 -25.51 3.65
C LYS A 139 5.39 -24.25 4.36
N ILE A 140 5.15 -23.17 3.61
CA ILE A 140 4.59 -21.91 4.13
C ILE A 140 3.08 -21.88 3.92
N ARG A 141 2.38 -21.02 4.66
CA ARG A 141 0.93 -20.83 4.56
C ARG A 141 0.65 -19.57 3.74
N THR A 142 -0.06 -19.71 2.63
CA THR A 142 -0.37 -18.62 1.71
C THR A 142 -1.88 -18.41 1.59
N PHE A 143 -2.31 -17.17 1.41
CA PHE A 143 -3.71 -16.79 1.32
C PHE A 143 -3.93 -15.89 0.11
N SER A 144 -4.99 -16.15 -0.63
CA SER A 144 -5.48 -15.31 -1.71
C SER A 144 -6.97 -15.02 -1.54
N ILE A 145 -7.46 -14.00 -2.23
CA ILE A 145 -8.86 -13.61 -2.22
C ILE A 145 -9.33 -13.29 -3.63
N GLY A 146 -10.58 -13.58 -3.92
CA GLY A 146 -11.21 -13.23 -5.18
C GLY A 146 -12.72 -13.28 -5.11
N MET A 147 -13.37 -12.56 -6.03
CA MET A 147 -14.80 -12.68 -6.24
C MET A 147 -15.16 -14.11 -6.67
N ASP A 148 -16.38 -14.52 -6.43
CA ASP A 148 -16.95 -15.79 -6.90
C ASP A 148 -17.06 -15.87 -8.44
N ILE A 149 -16.95 -14.72 -9.10
CA ILE A 149 -16.86 -14.58 -10.55
C ILE A 149 -15.62 -13.74 -10.89
N ASP A 150 -15.00 -13.97 -12.03
CA ASP A 150 -13.92 -13.19 -12.66
C ASP A 150 -12.63 -12.95 -11.82
N ALA A 151 -12.35 -13.78 -10.83
CA ALA A 151 -11.16 -13.68 -9.96
C ALA A 151 -9.90 -14.20 -10.67
N ILE A 152 -9.24 -13.34 -11.42
CA ILE A 152 -8.01 -13.69 -12.16
C ILE A 152 -6.87 -14.03 -11.22
N ASP A 153 -6.73 -13.29 -10.12
CA ASP A 153 -5.62 -13.50 -9.18
C ASP A 153 -5.67 -14.88 -8.53
N LEU A 154 -6.83 -15.46 -8.25
CA LEU A 154 -6.93 -16.82 -7.70
C LEU A 154 -6.25 -17.85 -8.60
N LYS A 155 -6.45 -17.75 -9.92
CA LYS A 155 -5.81 -18.65 -10.90
C LYS A 155 -4.29 -18.58 -10.85
N TYR A 156 -3.74 -17.37 -10.78
CA TYR A 156 -2.30 -17.19 -10.77
C TYR A 156 -1.69 -17.45 -9.39
N ALA A 157 -2.38 -17.09 -8.32
CA ALA A 157 -1.98 -17.43 -6.95
C ALA A 157 -1.89 -18.96 -6.77
N ARG A 158 -2.86 -19.72 -7.27
CA ARG A 158 -2.83 -21.20 -7.27
C ARG A 158 -1.60 -21.73 -7.97
N LYS A 159 -1.26 -21.24 -9.17
CA LYS A 159 -0.08 -21.67 -9.90
C LYS A 159 1.22 -21.45 -9.12
N VAL A 160 1.35 -20.28 -8.47
CA VAL A 160 2.50 -19.98 -7.62
C VAL A 160 2.51 -20.90 -6.41
N ALA A 161 1.38 -21.05 -5.74
CA ALA A 161 1.24 -21.90 -4.55
C ALA A 161 1.64 -23.36 -4.82
N ASP A 162 1.19 -23.92 -5.94
CA ASP A 162 1.54 -25.27 -6.37
C ASP A 162 3.03 -25.39 -6.70
N PHE A 163 3.60 -24.38 -7.34
CA PHE A 163 5.01 -24.36 -7.73
C PHE A 163 5.94 -24.31 -6.50
N ILE A 164 5.64 -23.46 -5.52
CA ILE A 164 6.45 -23.34 -4.29
C ILE A 164 6.05 -24.37 -3.21
N GLY A 165 5.02 -25.17 -3.47
CA GLY A 165 4.53 -26.21 -2.56
C GLY A 165 3.92 -25.65 -1.26
N SER A 166 3.28 -24.47 -1.28
CA SER A 166 2.67 -23.87 -0.10
C SER A 166 1.36 -24.53 0.32
N ASP A 167 0.97 -24.32 1.58
CA ASP A 167 -0.36 -24.60 2.09
C ASP A 167 -1.26 -23.39 1.78
N HIS A 168 -2.00 -23.49 0.68
CA HIS A 168 -2.69 -22.36 0.07
C HIS A 168 -4.19 -22.38 0.35
N THR A 169 -4.71 -21.27 0.85
CA THR A 169 -6.13 -21.03 1.07
C THR A 169 -6.64 -19.93 0.15
N GLU A 170 -7.71 -20.22 -0.58
CA GLU A 170 -8.45 -19.26 -1.39
C GLU A 170 -9.70 -18.79 -0.66
N VAL A 171 -9.83 -17.49 -0.47
CA VAL A 171 -11.00 -16.85 0.14
C VAL A 171 -11.89 -16.33 -0.96
N ILE A 172 -13.10 -16.85 -1.06
CA ILE A 172 -14.08 -16.45 -2.06
C ILE A 172 -15.07 -15.48 -1.43
N ILE A 173 -15.30 -14.34 -2.07
CA ILE A 173 -16.21 -13.29 -1.63
C ILE A 173 -17.28 -12.99 -2.67
N SER A 174 -18.44 -12.55 -2.19
CA SER A 174 -19.59 -12.14 -2.99
C SER A 174 -19.73 -10.61 -3.06
N GLU A 175 -20.58 -10.12 -3.98
CA GLU A 175 -21.00 -8.70 -4.02
C GLU A 175 -21.49 -8.23 -2.64
N LYS A 176 -22.28 -9.05 -1.95
CA LYS A 176 -22.78 -8.71 -0.62
C LYS A 176 -21.64 -8.48 0.39
N ASP A 177 -20.61 -9.32 0.40
CA ASP A 177 -19.48 -9.16 1.30
C ASP A 177 -18.72 -7.86 1.03
N VAL A 178 -18.57 -7.49 -0.26
CA VAL A 178 -17.96 -6.24 -0.69
C VAL A 178 -18.75 -5.03 -0.20
N LEU A 179 -20.06 -5.01 -0.43
CA LEU A 179 -20.92 -3.88 -0.05
C LEU A 179 -21.05 -3.73 1.47
N ASP A 180 -21.14 -4.84 2.20
CA ASP A 180 -21.18 -4.85 3.67
C ASP A 180 -19.85 -4.38 4.31
N ALA A 181 -18.73 -4.58 3.62
CA ALA A 181 -17.40 -4.16 4.10
C ALA A 181 -17.10 -2.67 3.86
N LEU A 182 -17.81 -1.98 2.95
CA LEU A 182 -17.48 -0.62 2.54
C LEU A 182 -17.43 0.36 3.71
N GLU A 183 -18.51 0.49 4.47
CA GLU A 183 -18.59 1.44 5.59
C GLU A 183 -17.57 1.12 6.70
N PRO A 184 -17.44 -0.13 7.17
CA PRO A 184 -16.37 -0.51 8.11
C PRO A 184 -14.96 -0.19 7.61
N VAL A 185 -14.68 -0.35 6.32
CA VAL A 185 -13.37 -0.06 5.74
C VAL A 185 -13.08 1.43 5.72
N VAL A 186 -14.04 2.28 5.35
CA VAL A 186 -13.88 3.75 5.40
C VAL A 186 -13.63 4.23 6.83
N GLU A 187 -14.39 3.73 7.81
CA GLU A 187 -14.19 4.02 9.23
C GLU A 187 -12.79 3.60 9.69
N LEU A 188 -12.41 2.36 9.37
CA LEU A 188 -11.13 1.77 9.77
C LEU A 188 -9.93 2.55 9.24
N LEU A 189 -9.97 2.91 7.97
CA LEU A 189 -8.86 3.59 7.30
C LEU A 189 -8.74 5.08 7.70
N GLY A 190 -9.85 5.74 8.00
CA GLY A 190 -9.87 7.20 8.20
C GLY A 190 -9.50 7.94 6.91
N THR A 191 -9.92 7.42 5.77
CA THR A 191 -9.72 8.03 4.44
C THR A 191 -10.97 7.94 3.60
N TYR A 192 -11.07 8.80 2.59
CA TYR A 192 -12.09 8.76 1.54
C TYR A 192 -11.47 8.58 0.14
N ASP A 193 -10.18 8.21 0.08
CA ASP A 193 -9.51 7.94 -1.19
C ASP A 193 -10.06 6.70 -1.88
N ILE A 194 -10.43 6.86 -3.16
CA ILE A 194 -11.08 5.81 -3.94
C ILE A 194 -10.20 4.57 -4.08
N THR A 195 -8.94 4.76 -4.45
CA THR A 195 -8.00 3.67 -4.73
C THR A 195 -7.72 2.86 -3.48
N THR A 196 -7.45 3.56 -2.39
CA THR A 196 -7.16 2.93 -1.08
C THR A 196 -8.36 2.13 -0.59
N ILE A 197 -9.58 2.66 -0.67
CA ILE A 197 -10.80 1.97 -0.22
C ILE A 197 -11.07 0.73 -1.07
N ARG A 198 -11.06 0.84 -2.40
CA ARG A 198 -11.28 -0.31 -3.31
C ARG A 198 -10.31 -1.46 -3.00
N ALA A 199 -9.02 -1.17 -2.89
CA ALA A 199 -8.02 -2.18 -2.58
C ALA A 199 -8.12 -2.72 -1.15
N SER A 200 -8.60 -1.91 -0.20
CA SER A 200 -8.73 -2.30 1.21
C SER A 200 -9.85 -3.29 1.47
N ILE A 201 -10.93 -3.26 0.70
CA ILE A 201 -12.06 -4.18 0.90
C ILE A 201 -11.60 -5.63 0.79
N GLY A 202 -10.90 -5.99 -0.28
CA GLY A 202 -10.35 -7.34 -0.43
C GLY A 202 -9.35 -7.68 0.65
N MET A 203 -8.43 -6.77 0.98
CA MET A 203 -7.44 -7.01 2.03
C MET A 203 -8.06 -7.17 3.41
N TYR A 204 -9.04 -6.36 3.77
CA TYR A 204 -9.78 -6.47 5.02
C TYR A 204 -10.49 -7.83 5.14
N LEU A 205 -11.17 -8.26 4.09
CA LEU A 205 -11.93 -9.51 4.10
C LEU A 205 -11.02 -10.75 4.20
N VAL A 206 -9.89 -10.79 3.48
CA VAL A 206 -8.94 -11.90 3.61
C VAL A 206 -8.29 -11.93 4.99
N CYS A 207 -7.94 -10.77 5.56
CA CYS A 207 -7.36 -10.70 6.91
C CYS A 207 -8.37 -11.11 7.99
N LYS A 208 -9.63 -10.74 7.85
CA LYS A 208 -10.72 -11.19 8.71
C LYS A 208 -10.85 -12.70 8.68
N TYR A 209 -10.87 -13.30 7.48
CA TYR A 209 -10.92 -14.76 7.33
C TYR A 209 -9.73 -15.45 8.01
N ILE A 210 -8.50 -14.93 7.80
CA ILE A 210 -7.28 -15.48 8.40
C ILE A 210 -7.36 -15.46 9.93
N HIS A 211 -7.79 -14.34 10.51
CA HIS A 211 -7.94 -14.21 11.95
C HIS A 211 -8.95 -15.18 12.54
N GLU A 212 -10.11 -15.31 11.89
CA GLU A 212 -11.22 -16.13 12.37
C GLU A 212 -10.99 -17.64 12.20
N ASN A 213 -10.22 -18.06 11.18
CA ASN A 213 -10.12 -19.46 10.77
C ASN A 213 -8.72 -20.05 10.95
N THR A 214 -7.73 -19.29 11.40
CA THR A 214 -6.35 -19.74 11.55
C THR A 214 -5.68 -19.21 12.82
N ASP A 215 -4.53 -19.81 13.16
CA ASP A 215 -3.65 -19.32 14.21
C ASP A 215 -2.57 -18.35 13.72
N VAL A 216 -2.54 -17.97 12.43
CA VAL A 216 -1.62 -16.99 11.87
C VAL A 216 -1.82 -15.64 12.56
N ARG A 217 -0.70 -14.99 12.91
CA ARG A 217 -0.72 -13.65 13.55
C ARG A 217 0.23 -12.65 12.87
N VAL A 218 1.10 -13.11 12.00
CA VAL A 218 2.02 -12.26 11.22
C VAL A 218 1.78 -12.51 9.74
N LEU A 219 1.68 -11.45 8.94
CA LEU A 219 1.48 -11.52 7.50
C LEU A 219 2.57 -10.74 6.75
N LEU A 220 3.25 -11.39 5.82
CA LEU A 220 4.12 -10.73 4.86
C LEU A 220 3.33 -10.37 3.60
N THR A 221 3.61 -9.15 3.06
CA THR A 221 2.95 -8.60 1.86
C THR A 221 3.95 -8.14 0.82
N GLY A 222 3.50 -7.87 -0.41
CA GLY A 222 4.32 -7.36 -1.52
C GLY A 222 4.20 -5.86 -1.77
N GLU A 223 3.74 -5.06 -0.81
CA GLU A 223 3.55 -3.61 -0.95
C GLU A 223 4.87 -2.86 -1.17
N ILE A 224 4.80 -1.60 -1.67
CA ILE A 224 5.91 -0.66 -1.91
C ILE A 224 6.64 -0.89 -3.25
N SER A 225 6.60 -2.08 -3.82
CA SER A 225 7.32 -2.38 -5.07
C SER A 225 6.87 -1.51 -6.25
N ASP A 226 5.59 -1.13 -6.31
CA ASP A 226 5.04 -0.31 -7.40
C ASP A 226 5.60 1.12 -7.37
N GLU A 227 5.81 1.69 -6.20
CA GLU A 227 6.34 3.04 -6.01
C GLU A 227 7.84 3.12 -6.33
N LEU A 228 8.58 2.03 -6.11
CA LEU A 228 10.02 1.96 -6.37
C LEU A 228 10.35 1.72 -7.85
N PHE A 229 9.57 0.86 -8.52
CA PHE A 229 9.90 0.36 -9.88
C PHE A 229 8.87 0.74 -10.93
N GLY A 230 7.87 1.50 -10.57
CA GLY A 230 6.82 1.97 -11.46
C GLY A 230 5.58 1.07 -11.51
N TYR A 231 4.50 1.71 -11.89
CA TYR A 231 3.17 1.14 -12.09
C TYR A 231 2.67 1.50 -13.49
N LYS A 232 1.49 1.02 -13.89
CA LYS A 232 0.97 1.24 -15.26
C LYS A 232 1.01 2.69 -15.75
N TYR A 233 0.68 3.66 -14.91
CA TYR A 233 0.68 5.07 -15.31
C TYR A 233 2.10 5.64 -15.45
N THR A 234 3.10 5.10 -14.77
CA THR A 234 4.48 5.58 -14.87
C THR A 234 5.13 5.29 -16.23
N ASP A 235 4.53 4.39 -17.04
CA ASP A 235 4.93 4.21 -18.44
C ASP A 235 4.74 5.48 -19.29
N PHE A 236 3.92 6.42 -18.81
CA PHE A 236 3.70 7.73 -19.45
C PHE A 236 4.63 8.84 -18.95
N ALA A 237 5.60 8.53 -18.09
CA ALA A 237 6.59 9.50 -17.64
C ALA A 237 7.34 10.07 -18.85
N PRO A 238 7.43 11.40 -19.00
CA PRO A 238 8.06 12.01 -20.17
C PRO A 238 9.56 11.76 -20.26
N ASP A 239 10.22 11.61 -19.11
CA ASP A 239 11.65 11.34 -18.99
C ASP A 239 11.99 10.70 -17.62
N ALA A 240 13.27 10.38 -17.44
CA ALA A 240 13.78 9.73 -16.22
C ALA A 240 13.70 10.65 -14.99
N ALA A 241 13.83 11.95 -15.16
CA ALA A 241 13.73 12.90 -14.06
C ALA A 241 12.29 12.98 -13.54
N ALA A 242 11.31 13.06 -14.42
CA ALA A 242 9.89 13.03 -14.05
C ALA A 242 9.49 11.70 -13.41
N PHE A 243 10.03 10.58 -13.90
CA PHE A 243 9.82 9.27 -13.28
C PHE A 243 10.36 9.24 -11.83
N GLN A 244 11.56 9.76 -11.59
CA GLN A 244 12.17 9.82 -10.26
C GLN A 244 11.39 10.72 -9.32
N GLU A 245 11.00 11.92 -9.79
CA GLU A 245 10.18 12.86 -8.99
C GLU A 245 8.86 12.23 -8.55
N GLU A 246 8.19 11.50 -9.46
CA GLU A 246 6.97 10.78 -9.13
C GLU A 246 7.23 9.66 -8.12
N ALA A 247 8.30 8.87 -8.29
CA ALA A 247 8.68 7.82 -7.35
C ALA A 247 8.96 8.40 -5.94
N GLU A 248 9.71 9.50 -5.85
CA GLU A 248 9.96 10.20 -4.59
C GLU A 248 8.67 10.67 -3.92
N LYS A 249 7.76 11.27 -4.71
CA LYS A 249 6.44 11.68 -4.22
C LYS A 249 5.69 10.48 -3.65
N ARG A 250 5.60 9.37 -4.39
CA ARG A 250 4.84 8.18 -3.97
C ARG A 250 5.40 7.52 -2.73
N ILE A 251 6.72 7.42 -2.59
CA ILE A 251 7.36 6.91 -1.37
C ILE A 251 7.04 7.80 -0.15
N ARG A 252 7.05 9.14 -0.31
CA ARG A 252 6.68 10.04 0.79
C ARG A 252 5.20 9.98 1.16
N GLU A 253 4.34 9.63 0.21
CA GLU A 253 2.88 9.53 0.38
C GLU A 253 2.38 8.13 0.76
N LEU A 254 3.23 7.09 0.75
CA LEU A 254 2.85 5.70 1.04
C LEU A 254 1.99 5.55 2.30
N HIS A 255 2.30 6.30 3.33
CA HIS A 255 1.61 6.28 4.63
C HIS A 255 0.16 6.78 4.58
N MET A 256 -0.28 7.34 3.46
CA MET A 256 -1.64 7.81 3.22
C MET A 256 -2.44 6.87 2.32
N TYR A 257 -1.76 5.93 1.64
CA TYR A 257 -2.36 5.05 0.62
C TYR A 257 -2.03 3.57 0.87
N ASP A 258 -1.01 3.02 0.23
CA ASP A 258 -0.78 1.57 0.20
C ASP A 258 -0.33 0.97 1.53
N VAL A 259 0.58 1.61 2.26
CA VAL A 259 0.97 1.09 3.59
C VAL A 259 -0.06 1.41 4.67
N LEU A 260 -0.85 2.49 4.52
CA LEU A 260 -2.03 2.72 5.36
C LEU A 260 -3.01 1.55 5.23
N ARG A 261 -3.34 1.20 3.99
CA ARG A 261 -4.19 0.05 3.66
C ARG A 261 -3.66 -1.24 4.29
N ALA A 262 -2.38 -1.56 4.01
CA ALA A 262 -1.78 -2.79 4.49
C ALA A 262 -1.81 -2.88 6.02
N ASP A 263 -1.31 -1.88 6.72
CA ASP A 263 -1.28 -1.91 8.19
C ASP A 263 -2.70 -1.95 8.78
N ARG A 264 -3.60 -1.07 8.34
CA ARG A 264 -4.92 -0.94 8.94
C ARG A 264 -5.80 -2.18 8.73
N CYS A 265 -5.83 -2.74 7.49
CA CYS A 265 -6.63 -3.92 7.20
C CYS A 265 -6.12 -5.18 7.95
N ILE A 266 -4.81 -5.25 8.17
CA ILE A 266 -4.18 -6.37 8.88
C ILE A 266 -4.33 -6.18 10.39
N SER A 267 -4.01 -5.02 10.94
CA SER A 267 -3.97 -4.77 12.38
C SER A 267 -5.35 -4.82 13.06
N VAL A 268 -6.42 -4.36 12.38
CA VAL A 268 -7.79 -4.44 12.91
C VAL A 268 -8.24 -5.89 13.15
N ASN A 269 -7.67 -6.82 12.42
CA ASN A 269 -7.90 -8.25 12.56
C ASN A 269 -6.89 -8.92 13.51
N SER A 270 -6.24 -8.16 14.39
CA SER A 270 -5.24 -8.64 15.35
C SER A 270 -4.09 -9.42 14.70
N LEU A 271 -3.67 -8.97 13.52
CA LEU A 271 -2.55 -9.49 12.76
C LEU A 271 -1.47 -8.40 12.64
N GLU A 272 -0.23 -8.81 12.44
CA GLU A 272 0.91 -7.90 12.22
C GLU A 272 1.29 -7.89 10.74
N ALA A 273 1.34 -6.71 10.12
CA ALA A 273 1.84 -6.52 8.76
C ALA A 273 3.37 -6.45 8.75
N ARG A 274 4.01 -7.12 7.80
CA ARG A 274 5.43 -6.98 7.48
C ARG A 274 5.62 -6.76 5.98
N VAL A 275 6.44 -5.78 5.62
CA VAL A 275 6.58 -5.26 4.26
C VAL A 275 8.02 -5.40 3.77
N PRO A 276 8.44 -6.54 3.19
CA PRO A 276 9.84 -6.80 2.80
C PRO A 276 10.42 -5.76 1.83
N PHE A 277 9.65 -5.29 0.85
CA PHE A 277 10.07 -4.22 -0.08
C PHE A 277 10.28 -2.87 0.62
N GLY A 278 9.77 -2.70 1.84
CA GLY A 278 10.00 -1.54 2.71
C GLY A 278 11.27 -1.65 3.55
N ASP A 279 12.13 -2.65 3.35
CA ASP A 279 13.45 -2.67 3.96
C ASP A 279 14.25 -1.43 3.56
N LEU A 280 14.77 -0.69 4.54
CA LEU A 280 15.38 0.62 4.28
C LEU A 280 16.62 0.52 3.38
N ALA A 281 17.41 -0.56 3.48
CA ALA A 281 18.54 -0.77 2.59
C ALA A 281 18.07 -1.04 1.15
N PHE A 282 17.00 -1.82 0.99
CA PHE A 282 16.40 -2.07 -0.32
C PHE A 282 15.80 -0.79 -0.92
N VAL A 283 15.00 -0.04 -0.17
CA VAL A 283 14.39 1.22 -0.62
C VAL A 283 15.46 2.22 -1.04
N HIS A 284 16.46 2.44 -0.18
CA HIS A 284 17.55 3.39 -0.47
C HIS A 284 18.31 2.99 -1.74
N TYR A 285 18.65 1.71 -1.90
CA TYR A 285 19.34 1.24 -3.10
C TYR A 285 18.45 1.38 -4.35
N ALA A 286 17.19 0.94 -4.30
CA ALA A 286 16.27 1.03 -5.42
C ALA A 286 16.03 2.48 -5.87
N MET A 287 15.92 3.42 -4.93
CA MET A 287 15.79 4.84 -5.22
C MET A 287 17.08 5.44 -5.80
N SER A 288 18.26 4.92 -5.43
CA SER A 288 19.55 5.39 -5.93
C SER A 288 19.95 4.87 -7.31
N ILE A 289 19.24 3.87 -7.86
CA ILE A 289 19.44 3.41 -9.25
C ILE A 289 19.06 4.53 -10.22
N ASP A 290 19.85 4.71 -11.30
CA ASP A 290 19.52 5.64 -12.38
C ASP A 290 18.06 5.39 -12.85
N PRO A 291 17.17 6.37 -12.72
CA PRO A 291 15.75 6.19 -13.04
C PRO A 291 15.52 5.78 -14.52
N ALA A 292 16.43 6.09 -15.43
CA ALA A 292 16.37 5.63 -16.82
C ALA A 292 16.38 4.08 -16.93
N MET A 293 17.03 3.39 -15.98
CA MET A 293 17.02 1.93 -15.92
C MET A 293 15.70 1.35 -15.41
N LYS A 294 14.92 2.13 -14.66
CA LYS A 294 13.64 1.73 -14.06
C LYS A 294 12.46 1.99 -15.00
N MET A 295 12.58 2.93 -15.93
CA MET A 295 11.55 3.23 -16.91
C MET A 295 11.24 2.00 -17.77
N ASN A 296 9.98 1.85 -18.18
CA ASN A 296 9.53 0.76 -19.04
C ASN A 296 9.99 0.96 -20.50
N THR A 297 11.27 0.70 -20.74
CA THR A 297 11.89 0.71 -22.08
C THR A 297 12.02 -0.68 -22.70
N TYR A 298 11.51 -1.71 -22.01
CA TYR A 298 11.64 -3.14 -22.35
C TYR A 298 10.29 -3.77 -22.68
N ASP A 299 9.24 -3.00 -22.90
CA ASP A 299 7.85 -3.46 -23.04
C ASP A 299 7.38 -4.34 -21.83
N MET A 300 8.05 -4.20 -20.71
CA MET A 300 7.81 -4.97 -19.49
C MET A 300 8.05 -4.12 -18.24
N GLY A 301 6.98 -3.80 -17.52
CA GLY A 301 7.08 -3.08 -16.24
C GLY A 301 7.89 -3.87 -15.20
N LYS A 302 8.63 -3.14 -14.35
CA LYS A 302 9.49 -3.70 -13.30
C LYS A 302 10.60 -4.63 -13.83
N TYR A 303 11.14 -4.33 -15.01
CA TYR A 303 12.12 -5.18 -15.70
C TYR A 303 13.32 -5.56 -14.81
N LEU A 304 13.88 -4.61 -14.04
CA LEU A 304 15.03 -4.89 -13.16
C LEU A 304 14.74 -5.98 -12.12
N ILE A 305 13.57 -5.92 -11.46
CA ILE A 305 13.19 -6.93 -10.46
C ILE A 305 12.97 -8.29 -11.14
N ARG A 306 12.33 -8.33 -12.28
CA ARG A 306 12.13 -9.58 -13.03
C ARG A 306 13.45 -10.19 -13.45
N LYS A 307 14.35 -9.38 -14.03
CA LYS A 307 15.69 -9.81 -14.44
C LYS A 307 16.53 -10.26 -13.24
N ALA A 308 16.43 -9.59 -12.11
CA ALA A 308 17.15 -9.94 -10.90
C ALA A 308 16.89 -11.37 -10.40
N PHE A 309 15.73 -11.95 -10.73
CA PHE A 309 15.32 -13.29 -10.33
C PHE A 309 15.11 -14.27 -11.49
N ALA A 310 15.48 -13.88 -12.73
CA ALA A 310 15.22 -14.70 -13.90
C ALA A 310 15.93 -16.07 -13.87
N ASP A 311 17.15 -16.11 -13.35
CA ASP A 311 17.98 -17.33 -13.31
C ASP A 311 17.76 -18.16 -12.02
N ASP A 312 16.99 -17.66 -11.07
CA ASP A 312 16.81 -18.32 -9.76
C ASP A 312 15.77 -19.44 -9.77
N HIS A 313 14.95 -19.50 -10.80
CA HIS A 313 13.83 -20.45 -10.92
C HIS A 313 12.91 -20.48 -9.68
N LEU A 314 12.71 -19.31 -9.05
CA LEU A 314 11.86 -19.17 -7.86
C LEU A 314 10.37 -19.13 -8.21
N LEU A 315 10.04 -18.74 -9.42
CA LEU A 315 8.67 -18.61 -9.92
C LEU A 315 8.53 -19.30 -11.29
N PRO A 316 7.32 -19.72 -11.66
CA PRO A 316 7.02 -20.07 -13.05
C PRO A 316 7.35 -18.89 -13.97
N GLU A 317 7.91 -19.16 -15.14
CA GLU A 317 8.27 -18.12 -16.12
C GLU A 317 7.07 -17.24 -16.50
N GLU A 318 5.90 -17.85 -16.65
CA GLU A 318 4.65 -17.13 -16.93
C GLU A 318 4.23 -16.15 -15.82
N ILE A 319 4.65 -16.37 -14.58
CA ILE A 319 4.42 -15.46 -13.44
C ILE A 319 5.49 -14.37 -13.41
N LEU A 320 6.75 -14.78 -13.55
CA LEU A 320 7.88 -13.84 -13.53
C LEU A 320 7.73 -12.76 -14.62
N TRP A 321 7.19 -13.11 -15.79
CA TRP A 321 7.01 -12.21 -16.94
C TRP A 321 5.54 -11.80 -17.18
N ARG A 322 4.65 -12.04 -16.22
CA ARG A 322 3.25 -11.62 -16.31
C ARG A 322 3.12 -10.09 -16.29
N GLN A 323 2.26 -9.54 -17.14
CA GLN A 323 1.90 -8.13 -17.07
C GLN A 323 1.22 -7.78 -15.75
N LYS A 324 1.52 -6.59 -15.21
CA LYS A 324 0.95 -6.11 -13.94
C LYS A 324 -0.55 -5.88 -14.07
N ALA A 325 -1.32 -6.41 -13.11
CA ALA A 325 -2.71 -6.04 -12.84
C ALA A 325 -2.81 -5.35 -11.46
N ALA A 326 -3.74 -4.40 -11.31
CA ALA A 326 -4.01 -3.79 -10.01
C ALA A 326 -4.72 -4.80 -9.09
N PHE A 327 -4.42 -4.78 -7.80
CA PHE A 327 -5.04 -5.70 -6.86
C PHE A 327 -6.57 -5.58 -6.84
N SER A 328 -7.11 -4.35 -6.80
CA SER A 328 -8.56 -4.13 -6.86
C SER A 328 -9.24 -4.66 -8.12
N ASP A 329 -8.52 -4.64 -9.25
CA ASP A 329 -9.04 -5.17 -10.54
C ASP A 329 -8.90 -6.69 -10.62
N ALA A 330 -7.87 -7.25 -9.99
CA ALA A 330 -7.53 -8.66 -10.10
C ALA A 330 -8.23 -9.56 -9.06
N VAL A 331 -8.69 -8.98 -7.93
CA VAL A 331 -9.66 -9.61 -7.00
C VAL A 331 -10.96 -9.92 -7.73
N GLY A 332 -11.38 -9.03 -8.66
CA GLY A 332 -12.50 -9.15 -9.56
C GLY A 332 -12.92 -7.78 -10.10
N HIS A 333 -13.05 -7.66 -11.42
CA HIS A 333 -13.56 -6.42 -12.02
C HIS A 333 -14.95 -6.05 -11.50
N SER A 334 -15.79 -7.07 -11.21
CA SER A 334 -17.11 -6.93 -10.61
C SER A 334 -17.07 -6.17 -9.30
N MET A 335 -16.08 -6.36 -8.43
CA MET A 335 -15.96 -5.65 -7.15
C MET A 335 -15.97 -4.13 -7.34
N VAL A 336 -15.17 -3.60 -8.26
CA VAL A 336 -15.12 -2.16 -8.54
C VAL A 336 -16.41 -1.69 -9.21
N ASP A 337 -16.98 -2.50 -10.10
CA ASP A 337 -18.21 -2.16 -10.81
C ASP A 337 -19.42 -2.14 -9.85
N ASP A 338 -19.47 -3.04 -8.84
CA ASP A 338 -20.50 -3.07 -7.80
C ASP A 338 -20.46 -1.81 -6.92
N LEU A 339 -19.26 -1.37 -6.52
CA LEU A 339 -19.05 -0.13 -5.75
C LEU A 339 -19.50 1.10 -6.54
N LYS A 340 -19.15 1.17 -7.82
CA LYS A 340 -19.61 2.23 -8.71
C LYS A 340 -21.14 2.21 -8.90
N ALA A 341 -21.73 1.02 -9.06
CA ALA A 341 -23.17 0.86 -9.18
C ALA A 341 -23.88 1.28 -7.89
N LEU A 342 -23.35 0.94 -6.72
CA LEU A 342 -23.86 1.45 -5.44
C LEU A 342 -23.87 2.98 -5.41
N ALA A 343 -22.74 3.61 -5.73
CA ALA A 343 -22.63 5.07 -5.75
C ALA A 343 -23.58 5.71 -6.78
N ALA A 344 -23.72 5.11 -7.97
CA ALA A 344 -24.61 5.61 -9.02
C ALA A 344 -26.08 5.62 -8.59
N ARG A 345 -26.54 4.59 -7.85
CA ARG A 345 -27.90 4.50 -7.33
C ARG A 345 -28.15 5.32 -6.06
N SER A 346 -27.09 5.75 -5.37
CA SER A 346 -27.20 6.53 -4.13
C SER A 346 -27.52 8.01 -4.38
N TYR A 347 -27.24 8.53 -5.57
CA TYR A 347 -27.43 9.95 -5.89
C TYR A 347 -27.98 10.13 -7.30
N THR A 348 -28.94 11.03 -7.45
CA THR A 348 -29.23 11.65 -8.75
C THR A 348 -28.09 12.59 -9.16
N ASP A 349 -28.03 13.00 -10.42
CA ASP A 349 -27.00 13.95 -10.87
C ASP A 349 -27.13 15.32 -10.19
N ALA A 350 -28.39 15.77 -9.94
CA ALA A 350 -28.64 17.02 -9.24
C ALA A 350 -28.17 16.97 -7.76
N GLU A 351 -28.50 15.89 -7.05
CA GLU A 351 -28.03 15.70 -5.67
C GLU A 351 -26.50 15.60 -5.58
N TYR A 352 -25.88 14.93 -6.53
CA TYR A 352 -24.42 14.84 -6.59
C TYR A 352 -23.79 16.22 -6.75
N GLU A 353 -24.26 17.03 -7.71
CA GLU A 353 -23.71 18.38 -7.94
C GLU A 353 -23.96 19.31 -6.75
N GLU A 354 -25.11 19.25 -6.10
CA GLU A 354 -25.41 20.04 -4.91
C GLU A 354 -24.50 19.65 -3.72
N LYS A 355 -24.40 18.36 -3.42
CA LYS A 355 -23.68 17.86 -2.25
C LYS A 355 -22.18 18.00 -2.36
N ARG A 356 -21.59 17.72 -3.55
CA ARG A 356 -20.14 17.85 -3.75
C ARG A 356 -19.63 19.27 -3.54
N MET A 357 -20.46 20.27 -3.82
CA MET A 357 -20.12 21.69 -3.64
C MET A 357 -20.03 22.12 -2.17
N GLN A 358 -20.45 21.29 -1.23
CA GLN A 358 -20.31 21.54 0.21
C GLN A 358 -18.89 21.28 0.73
N TYR A 359 -18.04 20.62 -0.09
CA TYR A 359 -16.68 20.25 0.26
C TYR A 359 -15.66 21.12 -0.49
N ASP A 360 -14.88 21.92 0.22
CA ASP A 360 -13.83 22.75 -0.37
C ASP A 360 -12.51 22.00 -0.51
N HIS A 361 -12.16 21.16 0.47
CA HIS A 361 -10.94 20.37 0.48
C HIS A 361 -11.18 19.00 -0.17
N ALA A 362 -10.30 18.60 -1.10
CA ALA A 362 -10.39 17.35 -1.86
C ALA A 362 -11.84 17.08 -2.31
N ARG A 363 -12.37 18.02 -3.11
CA ARG A 363 -13.78 17.99 -3.54
C ARG A 363 -14.08 16.72 -4.30
N PRO A 364 -15.15 15.99 -3.93
CA PRO A 364 -15.57 14.81 -4.65
C PRO A 364 -15.78 15.09 -6.15
N PHE A 365 -15.24 14.22 -7.01
CA PHE A 365 -15.23 14.38 -8.46
C PHE A 365 -16.02 13.29 -9.21
N THR A 366 -16.48 12.27 -8.47
CA THR A 366 -17.40 11.21 -8.93
C THR A 366 -18.45 10.96 -7.85
N LYS A 367 -19.57 10.30 -8.19
CA LYS A 367 -20.56 9.85 -7.20
C LYS A 367 -19.95 8.90 -6.17
N GLU A 368 -18.98 8.09 -6.58
CA GLU A 368 -18.25 7.18 -5.69
C GLU A 368 -17.38 7.95 -4.68
N SER A 369 -16.61 8.95 -5.13
CA SER A 369 -15.84 9.79 -4.22
C SER A 369 -16.73 10.58 -3.25
N LEU A 370 -17.95 10.96 -3.67
CA LEU A 370 -18.92 11.59 -2.79
C LEU A 370 -19.44 10.60 -1.75
N LEU A 371 -19.80 9.38 -2.15
CA LEU A 371 -20.27 8.34 -1.23
C LEU A 371 -19.24 8.07 -0.14
N TYR A 372 -17.98 7.89 -0.52
CA TYR A 372 -16.89 7.64 0.43
C TYR A 372 -16.63 8.85 1.33
N ARG A 373 -16.74 10.06 0.79
CA ARG A 373 -16.62 11.28 1.58
C ARG A 373 -17.74 11.43 2.61
N GLU A 374 -19.01 11.14 2.25
CA GLU A 374 -20.13 11.19 3.20
C GLU A 374 -19.98 10.13 4.31
N ILE A 375 -19.53 8.91 3.97
CA ILE A 375 -19.24 7.90 4.99
C ILE A 375 -18.12 8.36 5.91
N PHE A 376 -17.02 8.91 5.35
CA PHE A 376 -15.93 9.45 6.15
C PHE A 376 -16.40 10.54 7.13
N GLU A 377 -17.19 11.52 6.68
CA GLU A 377 -17.68 12.61 7.54
C GLU A 377 -18.59 12.11 8.69
N LYS A 378 -19.21 10.96 8.54
CA LYS A 378 -19.98 10.32 9.62
C LYS A 378 -19.11 9.93 10.81
N TYR A 379 -17.87 9.48 10.57
CA TYR A 379 -16.92 9.00 11.58
C TYR A 379 -15.87 10.05 11.96
N TYR A 380 -15.50 10.91 11.01
CA TYR A 380 -14.46 11.92 11.13
C TYR A 380 -14.96 13.31 10.75
N PRO A 381 -16.02 13.82 11.42
CA PRO A 381 -16.64 15.09 11.03
C PRO A 381 -15.65 16.24 11.08
N GLY A 382 -15.51 16.97 9.96
CA GLY A 382 -14.59 18.10 9.84
C GLY A 382 -13.11 17.76 9.78
N GLN A 383 -12.73 16.47 9.67
CA GLN A 383 -11.33 16.03 9.68
C GLN A 383 -10.78 15.74 8.28
N SER A 384 -11.35 16.31 7.25
CA SER A 384 -10.94 16.05 5.86
C SER A 384 -9.47 16.33 5.58
N GLN A 385 -8.83 17.20 6.36
CA GLN A 385 -7.40 17.53 6.28
C GLN A 385 -6.47 16.33 6.56
N MET A 386 -6.99 15.24 7.16
CA MET A 386 -6.22 14.00 7.34
C MET A 386 -5.83 13.35 6.00
N VAL A 387 -6.60 13.62 4.95
CA VAL A 387 -6.38 13.12 3.59
C VAL A 387 -5.91 14.29 2.74
N VAL A 388 -4.69 14.19 2.21
CA VAL A 388 -4.11 15.29 1.44
C VAL A 388 -4.89 15.54 0.15
N ASP A 389 -5.16 14.48 -0.61
CA ASP A 389 -5.95 14.49 -1.84
C ASP A 389 -6.33 13.05 -2.23
N PHE A 390 -7.13 12.89 -3.27
CA PHE A 390 -7.34 11.60 -3.92
C PHE A 390 -6.07 11.13 -4.64
N TRP A 391 -5.75 9.84 -4.49
CA TRP A 391 -4.72 9.24 -5.32
C TRP A 391 -5.18 9.20 -6.79
N MET A 392 -4.40 9.82 -7.65
CA MET A 392 -4.62 9.80 -9.10
C MET A 392 -3.28 9.61 -9.82
N PRO A 393 -3.28 9.04 -11.02
CA PRO A 393 -2.14 9.16 -11.93
C PRO A 393 -1.73 10.62 -12.11
N ASN A 394 -0.47 10.88 -12.43
CA ASN A 394 0.01 12.24 -12.62
C ASN A 394 -0.67 12.88 -13.85
N LYS A 395 -1.69 13.70 -13.61
CA LYS A 395 -2.53 14.33 -14.66
C LYS A 395 -1.76 15.26 -15.61
N THR A 396 -0.56 15.67 -15.26
CA THR A 396 0.29 16.50 -16.15
C THR A 396 0.94 15.67 -17.26
N TRP A 397 0.93 14.33 -17.14
CA TRP A 397 1.52 13.46 -18.14
C TRP A 397 0.53 13.10 -19.25
N PRO A 398 0.97 13.10 -20.52
CA PRO A 398 0.12 12.70 -21.63
C PRO A 398 -0.44 11.30 -21.43
N GLY A 399 -1.77 11.15 -21.41
CA GLY A 399 -2.44 9.83 -21.21
C GLY A 399 -2.82 9.50 -19.78
N CYS A 400 -2.48 10.36 -18.80
CA CYS A 400 -2.84 10.22 -17.40
C CYS A 400 -3.92 11.19 -16.92
N ASP A 401 -4.46 12.05 -17.79
CA ASP A 401 -5.60 12.92 -17.47
C ASP A 401 -6.90 12.10 -17.52
N VAL A 402 -7.20 11.44 -16.41
CA VAL A 402 -8.32 10.51 -16.23
C VAL A 402 -9.13 10.90 -15.00
N ASP A 403 -10.43 10.55 -15.01
CA ASP A 403 -11.35 10.81 -13.91
C ASP A 403 -11.60 9.57 -13.02
N ASP A 404 -10.95 8.46 -13.30
CA ASP A 404 -10.98 7.24 -12.50
C ASP A 404 -9.53 6.82 -12.18
N PRO A 405 -9.19 6.53 -10.93
CA PRO A 405 -7.82 6.12 -10.57
C PRO A 405 -7.47 4.70 -11.00
N SER A 406 -8.45 3.91 -11.47
CA SER A 406 -8.22 2.53 -11.90
C SER A 406 -7.26 2.46 -13.08
N ALA A 407 -6.31 1.53 -13.04
CA ALA A 407 -5.42 1.26 -14.17
C ALA A 407 -6.17 0.87 -15.45
N ARG A 408 -7.40 0.34 -15.33
CA ARG A 408 -8.24 -0.07 -16.47
C ARG A 408 -8.54 1.05 -17.47
N VAL A 409 -8.54 2.31 -17.02
CA VAL A 409 -8.84 3.45 -17.90
C VAL A 409 -7.63 3.92 -18.70
N LEU A 410 -6.44 3.43 -18.37
CA LEU A 410 -5.20 3.78 -19.04
C LEU A 410 -5.05 3.01 -20.36
N LYS A 411 -4.54 3.68 -21.39
CA LYS A 411 -4.40 3.10 -22.74
C LYS A 411 -3.45 1.88 -22.79
N ASN A 412 -2.49 1.81 -21.86
CA ASN A 412 -1.52 0.72 -21.77
C ASN A 412 -1.97 -0.44 -20.88
N TYR A 413 -3.23 -0.44 -20.41
CA TYR A 413 -3.75 -1.54 -19.58
C TYR A 413 -3.70 -2.89 -20.31
N GLY A 414 -4.11 -2.91 -21.58
CA GLY A 414 -4.02 -4.09 -22.46
C GLY A 414 -4.67 -5.33 -21.83
N ASP A 415 -3.96 -6.47 -21.86
CA ASP A 415 -4.39 -7.75 -21.30
C ASP A 415 -4.04 -7.96 -19.82
N SER A 416 -3.68 -6.88 -19.11
CA SER A 416 -3.20 -6.96 -17.73
C SER A 416 -4.23 -7.50 -16.72
N GLY A 417 -5.51 -7.45 -17.06
CA GLY A 417 -6.60 -7.98 -16.24
C GLY A 417 -7.24 -9.24 -16.79
N LYS A 418 -6.55 -9.99 -17.67
CA LYS A 418 -7.10 -11.22 -18.31
C LYS A 418 -6.35 -12.47 -17.87
#